data_166786d067c7ec518f1c22987d9aa0e0
#
_entry.id   166786d067c7ec518f1c22987d9aa0e0
#
_cell.length_a   1.000
_cell.length_b   1.000
_cell.length_c   1.000
_cell.angle_alpha   90.00
_cell.angle_beta   90.00
_cell.angle_gamma   90.00
#
_symmetry.space_group_name_H-M   'P 1'
#
loop_
_entity.id
_entity.type
_entity.pdbx_description
1 polymer ?
#
loop_
_entity_poly.entity_id
_entity_poly.type
_entity_poly.pdbx_seq_one_letter_code
_entity_poly.pdbx_strand_id
1 'polypeptide(L)'
;RIRPPSMRSCSAPRPRSVTIAGDPRHLSAQLGVTWVLHTWGQTLRRNPRIHCVVPGGGISPDGTRWISCRPGFFLPVRVLSRLFRRLFLEALQRAFDAGELSFFSSLAALHDRQVFAQYLVPVRTTDWVVYAKPPFAGPQQVLDYVGRYTHRVAISNHRLLAIDAGQVRFRWKDYRADHQQKTMTLAAEEFIPGESRVHYAGR
;
A
#
# COMPACT_ATOMS: atom_id res chain seq x y z
N ARG A 1 -26.29 5.76 3.27
CA ARG A 1 -26.00 4.34 2.93
C ARG A 1 -25.51 4.30 1.49
N ILE A 2 -24.22 4.39 1.27
CA ILE A 2 -23.62 4.09 -0.03
C ILE A 2 -23.37 2.58 -0.02
N ARG A 3 -24.06 1.85 -0.91
CA ARG A 3 -23.80 0.44 -1.17
C ARG A 3 -22.33 0.31 -1.61
N PRO A 4 -21.58 -0.67 -1.08
CA PRO A 4 -20.30 -1.00 -1.68
C PRO A 4 -20.58 -1.35 -3.15
N PRO A 5 -19.70 -0.92 -4.08
CA PRO A 5 -19.84 -1.34 -5.46
C PRO A 5 -19.87 -2.87 -5.47
N SER A 6 -20.94 -3.44 -6.03
CA SER A 6 -21.05 -4.86 -6.31
C SER A 6 -19.72 -5.29 -6.93
N MET A 7 -19.18 -6.43 -6.49
CA MET A 7 -18.11 -7.14 -7.18
C MET A 7 -18.62 -7.55 -8.58
N ARG A 8 -18.82 -6.56 -9.45
CA ARG A 8 -18.81 -6.82 -10.87
C ARG A 8 -17.36 -7.10 -11.21
N SER A 9 -17.11 -8.18 -11.89
CA SER A 9 -15.91 -8.47 -12.62
C SER A 9 -15.40 -7.17 -13.30
N CYS A 10 -14.70 -6.34 -12.52
CA CYS A 10 -13.88 -5.31 -13.08
C CYS A 10 -12.72 -6.08 -13.70
N SER A 11 -12.69 -6.14 -15.00
CA SER A 11 -11.46 -6.30 -15.76
C SER A 11 -10.61 -5.06 -15.46
N ALA A 12 -10.10 -5.02 -14.20
CA ALA A 12 -9.16 -4.02 -13.78
C ALA A 12 -8.02 -4.05 -14.80
N PRO A 13 -7.59 -2.89 -15.34
CA PRO A 13 -6.47 -2.85 -16.26
C PRO A 13 -5.33 -3.61 -15.57
N ARG A 14 -4.83 -4.64 -16.25
CA ARG A 14 -3.75 -5.52 -15.74
C ARG A 14 -2.67 -4.61 -15.16
N PRO A 15 -2.29 -4.75 -13.88
CA PRO A 15 -1.28 -3.87 -13.32
C PRO A 15 -0.04 -3.95 -14.21
N ARG A 16 0.46 -2.82 -14.66
CA ARG A 16 1.59 -2.77 -15.63
C ARG A 16 2.89 -3.35 -15.06
N SER A 17 3.00 -3.60 -13.76
CA SER A 17 4.03 -4.45 -13.16
C SER A 17 3.98 -5.90 -13.70
N VAL A 18 2.79 -6.41 -13.99
CA VAL A 18 2.57 -7.68 -14.70
C VAL A 18 3.06 -7.59 -16.15
N THR A 19 2.99 -6.41 -16.75
CA THR A 19 3.47 -6.17 -18.12
C THR A 19 5.00 -6.23 -18.23
N ILE A 20 5.75 -5.81 -17.19
CA ILE A 20 7.23 -5.93 -17.19
C ILE A 20 7.64 -7.40 -17.15
N ALA A 21 6.92 -8.22 -16.38
CA ALA A 21 7.21 -9.66 -16.37
C ALA A 21 6.84 -10.36 -17.68
N GLY A 22 5.89 -9.82 -18.43
CA GLY A 22 5.56 -10.27 -19.77
C GLY A 22 6.57 -9.88 -20.85
N ASP A 23 7.49 -8.93 -20.56
CA ASP A 23 8.53 -8.53 -21.50
C ASP A 23 9.54 -9.68 -21.70
N PRO A 24 9.85 -10.10 -22.94
CA PRO A 24 10.86 -11.11 -23.24
C PRO A 24 12.23 -10.86 -22.63
N ARG A 25 12.57 -9.60 -22.38
CA ARG A 25 13.83 -9.21 -21.72
C ARG A 25 13.88 -9.56 -20.24
N HIS A 26 12.74 -9.87 -19.62
CA HIS A 26 12.64 -10.18 -18.20
C HIS A 26 12.23 -11.64 -17.99
N LEU A 27 10.93 -11.93 -17.97
CA LEU A 27 10.45 -13.27 -17.64
C LEU A 27 9.65 -13.92 -18.77
N SER A 28 9.09 -13.16 -19.69
CA SER A 28 8.16 -13.66 -20.74
C SER A 28 7.00 -14.48 -20.19
N ALA A 29 6.46 -14.10 -19.02
CA ALA A 29 5.41 -14.86 -18.37
C ALA A 29 4.28 -13.97 -17.85
N GLN A 30 3.09 -14.54 -17.77
CA GLN A 30 1.95 -13.92 -17.09
C GLN A 30 2.03 -14.20 -15.59
N LEU A 31 2.15 -13.14 -14.80
CA LEU A 31 2.22 -13.25 -13.34
C LEU A 31 0.84 -13.05 -12.71
N GLY A 32 0.55 -13.85 -11.68
CA GLY A 32 -0.44 -13.50 -10.68
C GLY A 32 0.18 -12.66 -9.56
N VAL A 33 -0.51 -11.65 -9.08
CA VAL A 33 -0.06 -10.84 -7.94
C VAL A 33 -1.21 -10.68 -6.95
N THR A 34 -0.97 -11.06 -5.71
CA THR A 34 -1.87 -10.72 -4.59
C THR A 34 -1.33 -9.49 -3.87
N TRP A 35 -2.16 -8.50 -3.65
CA TRP A 35 -1.77 -7.26 -3.00
C TRP A 35 -2.72 -6.87 -1.88
N VAL A 36 -2.15 -6.32 -0.83
CA VAL A 36 -2.87 -5.82 0.34
C VAL A 36 -2.44 -4.39 0.62
N LEU A 37 -3.42 -3.49 0.69
CA LEU A 37 -3.18 -2.12 1.13
C LEU A 37 -3.21 -2.08 2.67
N HIS A 38 -2.09 -1.68 3.25
CA HIS A 38 -1.93 -1.43 4.67
C HIS A 38 -1.72 0.08 4.90
N THR A 39 -2.57 0.70 5.70
CA THR A 39 -2.64 2.17 5.77
C THR A 39 -2.09 2.76 7.06
N TRP A 40 -1.83 1.94 8.09
CA TRP A 40 -1.48 2.41 9.43
C TRP A 40 -0.04 2.12 9.81
N GLY A 41 0.59 3.10 10.45
CA GLY A 41 1.86 2.91 11.15
C GLY A 41 1.67 2.46 12.60
N GLN A 42 2.75 2.11 13.27
CA GLN A 42 2.73 1.72 14.70
C GLN A 42 2.24 2.84 15.63
N THR A 43 2.40 4.09 15.22
CA THR A 43 1.99 5.30 15.94
C THR A 43 0.60 5.81 15.53
N LEU A 44 -0.20 4.97 14.86
CA LEU A 44 -1.52 5.31 14.32
C LEU A 44 -1.51 6.46 13.28
N ARG A 45 -0.33 6.87 12.83
CA ARG A 45 -0.22 7.80 11.71
C ARG A 45 -0.49 7.09 10.41
N ARG A 46 -1.24 7.74 9.54
CA ARG A 46 -1.53 7.22 8.22
C ARG A 46 -0.24 7.07 7.41
N ASN A 47 0.06 5.84 7.04
CA ASN A 47 1.26 5.48 6.29
C ASN A 47 0.90 4.36 5.29
N PRO A 48 0.29 4.74 4.16
CA PRO A 48 -0.17 3.75 3.18
C PRO A 48 1.00 2.99 2.58
N ARG A 49 0.89 1.66 2.59
CA ARG A 49 1.85 0.73 2.00
C ARG A 49 1.10 -0.34 1.24
N ILE A 50 1.64 -0.73 0.11
CA ILE A 50 1.12 -1.86 -0.66
C ILE A 50 2.06 -3.05 -0.47
N HIS A 51 1.53 -4.14 0.05
CA HIS A 51 2.25 -5.41 0.17
C HIS A 51 1.83 -6.31 -0.98
N CYS A 52 2.80 -6.75 -1.76
CA CYS A 52 2.58 -7.64 -2.89
C CYS A 52 3.21 -9.00 -2.60
N VAL A 53 2.44 -10.07 -2.78
CA VAL A 53 2.95 -11.45 -2.84
C VAL A 53 2.92 -11.87 -4.29
N VAL A 54 4.08 -12.26 -4.78
CA VAL A 54 4.29 -12.62 -6.19
C VAL A 54 4.88 -14.02 -6.23
N PRO A 55 4.33 -14.93 -7.04
CA PRO A 55 4.92 -16.25 -7.20
C PRO A 55 6.31 -16.16 -7.84
N GLY A 56 7.18 -17.11 -7.56
CA GLY A 56 8.53 -17.22 -8.13
C GLY A 56 8.56 -17.64 -9.60
N GLY A 57 7.55 -17.23 -10.37
CA GLY A 57 7.40 -17.54 -11.78
C GLY A 57 6.01 -17.17 -12.28
N GLY A 58 5.72 -17.49 -13.51
CA GLY A 58 4.45 -17.25 -14.15
C GLY A 58 4.12 -18.26 -15.24
N ILE A 59 2.93 -18.13 -15.81
CA ILE A 59 2.48 -18.99 -16.91
C ILE A 59 2.94 -18.38 -18.23
N SER A 60 3.45 -19.19 -19.15
CA SER A 60 3.82 -18.78 -20.49
C SER A 60 2.64 -18.10 -21.20
N PRO A 61 2.88 -17.21 -22.19
CA PRO A 61 1.81 -16.50 -22.90
C PRO A 61 0.77 -17.40 -23.55
N ASP A 62 1.18 -18.59 -23.97
CA ASP A 62 0.33 -19.65 -24.54
C ASP A 62 -0.43 -20.47 -23.48
N GLY A 63 -0.18 -20.24 -22.20
CA GLY A 63 -0.85 -20.93 -21.10
C GLY A 63 -0.37 -22.37 -20.82
N THR A 64 0.66 -22.84 -21.52
CA THR A 64 1.00 -24.29 -21.54
C THR A 64 2.03 -24.70 -20.51
N ARG A 65 2.88 -23.79 -20.01
CA ARG A 65 4.00 -24.14 -19.12
C ARG A 65 4.26 -23.07 -18.07
N TRP A 66 4.88 -23.51 -16.97
CA TRP A 66 5.40 -22.64 -15.94
C TRP A 66 6.80 -22.13 -16.31
N ILE A 67 7.02 -20.82 -16.19
CA ILE A 67 8.32 -20.17 -16.39
C ILE A 67 8.78 -19.66 -15.03
N SER A 68 9.83 -20.27 -14.48
CA SER A 68 10.39 -19.89 -13.19
C SER A 68 11.25 -18.63 -13.27
N CYS A 69 11.20 -17.80 -12.23
CA CYS A 69 12.16 -16.73 -12.04
C CYS A 69 13.56 -17.28 -11.75
N ARG A 70 14.60 -16.49 -12.02
CA ARG A 70 15.97 -16.82 -11.59
C ARG A 70 16.01 -16.85 -10.05
N PRO A 71 16.74 -17.79 -9.44
CA PRO A 71 16.92 -17.85 -8.00
C PRO A 71 17.41 -16.51 -7.43
N GLY A 72 16.76 -16.02 -6.37
CA GLY A 72 17.13 -14.78 -5.69
C GLY A 72 16.81 -13.47 -6.43
N PHE A 73 16.24 -13.56 -7.63
CA PHE A 73 15.95 -12.37 -8.45
C PHE A 73 14.54 -12.42 -9.03
N PHE A 74 13.76 -11.37 -8.78
CA PHE A 74 12.43 -11.20 -9.38
C PHE A 74 12.46 -10.11 -10.45
N LEU A 75 12.62 -8.85 -10.05
CA LEU A 75 12.70 -7.69 -10.93
C LEU A 75 13.59 -6.61 -10.28
N PRO A 76 14.25 -5.76 -11.09
CA PRO A 76 15.06 -4.67 -10.55
C PRO A 76 14.20 -3.69 -9.72
N VAL A 77 14.51 -3.55 -8.44
CA VAL A 77 13.77 -2.70 -7.50
C VAL A 77 13.70 -1.25 -7.97
N ARG A 78 14.76 -0.72 -8.55
CA ARG A 78 14.79 0.65 -9.11
C ARG A 78 13.81 0.83 -10.28
N VAL A 79 13.67 -0.19 -11.13
CA VAL A 79 12.70 -0.17 -12.24
C VAL A 79 11.28 -0.19 -11.70
N LEU A 80 11.00 -1.04 -10.72
CA LEU A 80 9.71 -1.10 -10.04
C LEU A 80 9.35 0.23 -9.36
N SER A 81 10.31 0.85 -8.66
CA SER A 81 10.12 2.15 -7.99
C SER A 81 9.73 3.24 -8.99
N ARG A 82 10.49 3.40 -10.07
CA ARG A 82 10.21 4.40 -11.11
C ARG A 82 8.89 4.16 -11.80
N LEU A 83 8.57 2.90 -12.12
CA LEU A 83 7.32 2.54 -12.75
C LEU A 83 6.14 2.81 -11.82
N PHE A 84 6.21 2.38 -10.57
CA PHE A 84 5.14 2.60 -9.59
C PHE A 84 4.88 4.09 -9.38
N ARG A 85 5.93 4.90 -9.20
CA ARG A 85 5.83 6.35 -9.09
C ARG A 85 5.11 6.95 -10.30
N ARG A 86 5.53 6.61 -11.51
CA ARG A 86 4.93 7.12 -12.73
C ARG A 86 3.44 6.78 -12.81
N LEU A 87 3.10 5.50 -12.64
CA LEU A 87 1.72 5.03 -12.76
C LEU A 87 0.80 5.64 -11.70
N PHE A 88 1.30 5.79 -10.47
CA PHE A 88 0.55 6.41 -9.40
C PHE A 88 0.27 7.88 -9.69
N LEU A 89 1.29 8.64 -10.12
CA LEU A 89 1.14 10.05 -10.45
C LEU A 89 0.26 10.28 -11.67
N GLU A 90 0.34 9.42 -12.69
CA GLU A 90 -0.57 9.44 -13.84
C GLU A 90 -2.02 9.17 -13.41
N ALA A 91 -2.24 8.21 -12.51
CA ALA A 91 -3.57 7.92 -11.98
C ALA A 91 -4.12 9.06 -11.12
N LEU A 92 -3.26 9.65 -10.27
CA LEU A 92 -3.62 10.79 -9.43
C LEU A 92 -3.98 12.03 -10.28
N GLN A 93 -3.23 12.28 -11.35
CA GLN A 93 -3.52 13.37 -12.27
C GLN A 93 -4.86 13.16 -12.98
N ARG A 94 -5.13 11.93 -13.44
CA ARG A 94 -6.42 11.60 -14.05
C ARG A 94 -7.59 11.80 -13.09
N ALA A 95 -7.45 11.38 -11.83
CA ALA A 95 -8.47 11.59 -10.81
C ALA A 95 -8.69 13.07 -10.51
N PHE A 96 -7.62 13.89 -10.55
CA PHE A 96 -7.72 15.34 -10.43
C PHE A 96 -8.50 15.94 -11.62
N ASP A 97 -8.12 15.59 -12.84
CA ASP A 97 -8.73 16.10 -14.07
C ASP A 97 -10.21 15.68 -14.19
N ALA A 98 -10.56 14.52 -13.63
CA ALA A 98 -11.94 14.02 -13.55
C ALA A 98 -12.76 14.64 -12.40
N GLY A 99 -12.16 15.48 -11.53
CA GLY A 99 -12.85 16.04 -10.37
C GLY A 99 -13.17 15.05 -9.26
N GLU A 100 -12.52 13.88 -9.24
CA GLU A 100 -12.75 12.82 -8.26
C GLU A 100 -12.04 13.08 -6.92
N LEU A 101 -11.14 14.08 -6.86
CA LEU A 101 -10.40 14.42 -5.65
C LEU A 101 -11.10 15.54 -4.88
N SER A 102 -11.25 15.32 -3.58
CA SER A 102 -11.78 16.35 -2.66
C SER A 102 -10.67 16.83 -1.73
N PHE A 103 -10.48 18.13 -1.64
CA PHE A 103 -9.45 18.76 -0.82
C PHE A 103 -10.09 19.58 0.29
N PHE A 104 -9.63 19.39 1.54
CA PHE A 104 -10.18 20.02 2.72
C PHE A 104 -9.10 20.70 3.55
N SER A 105 -9.48 21.65 4.38
CA SER A 105 -8.61 22.34 5.32
C SER A 105 -7.35 22.90 4.65
N SER A 106 -6.18 22.55 5.12
CA SER A 106 -4.88 22.99 4.58
C SER A 106 -4.62 22.60 3.12
N LEU A 107 -5.39 21.65 2.59
CA LEU A 107 -5.26 21.17 1.21
C LEU A 107 -6.28 21.83 0.25
N ALA A 108 -7.14 22.73 0.74
CA ALA A 108 -8.19 23.33 -0.08
C ALA A 108 -7.64 24.06 -1.32
N ALA A 109 -6.46 24.68 -1.22
CA ALA A 109 -5.81 25.34 -2.35
C ALA A 109 -5.45 24.40 -3.51
N LEU A 110 -5.40 23.08 -3.28
CA LEU A 110 -5.09 22.09 -4.32
C LEU A 110 -6.23 21.90 -5.34
N HIS A 111 -7.37 22.53 -5.18
CA HIS A 111 -8.38 22.62 -6.25
C HIS A 111 -7.84 23.36 -7.48
N ASP A 112 -6.92 24.32 -7.27
CA ASP A 112 -6.25 24.99 -8.38
C ASP A 112 -5.23 24.05 -9.07
N ARG A 113 -5.30 24.00 -10.40
CA ARG A 113 -4.45 23.12 -11.21
C ARG A 113 -2.96 23.44 -11.08
N GLN A 114 -2.60 24.70 -10.97
CA GLN A 114 -1.18 25.10 -10.88
C GLN A 114 -0.63 24.77 -9.50
N VAL A 115 -1.40 25.03 -8.45
CA VAL A 115 -1.06 24.71 -7.06
C VAL A 115 -0.91 23.18 -6.89
N PHE A 116 -1.84 22.41 -7.46
CA PHE A 116 -1.76 20.94 -7.46
C PHE A 116 -0.51 20.42 -8.18
N ALA A 117 -0.19 20.95 -9.36
CA ALA A 117 1.00 20.57 -10.11
C ALA A 117 2.29 20.87 -9.34
N GLN A 118 2.38 22.06 -8.70
CA GLN A 118 3.52 22.44 -7.86
C GLN A 118 3.65 21.56 -6.62
N TYR A 119 2.53 21.23 -5.97
CA TYR A 119 2.50 20.34 -4.82
C TYR A 119 3.08 18.95 -5.13
N LEU A 120 2.92 18.47 -6.37
CA LEU A 120 3.44 17.17 -6.80
C LEU A 120 4.91 17.19 -7.23
N VAL A 121 5.55 18.34 -7.40
CA VAL A 121 6.96 18.41 -7.84
C VAL A 121 7.90 17.62 -6.95
N PRO A 122 7.90 17.77 -5.61
CA PRO A 122 8.78 16.98 -4.75
C PRO A 122 8.53 15.47 -4.85
N VAL A 123 7.26 15.09 -5.02
CA VAL A 123 6.87 13.67 -5.12
C VAL A 123 7.33 13.05 -6.44
N ARG A 124 7.43 13.85 -7.51
CA ARG A 124 7.91 13.43 -8.84
C ARG A 124 9.43 13.22 -8.85
N THR A 125 10.17 13.99 -8.08
CA THR A 125 11.64 13.99 -8.06
C THR A 125 12.24 13.04 -7.03
N THR A 126 11.53 12.77 -5.93
CA THR A 126 11.99 11.87 -4.87
C THR A 126 11.97 10.41 -5.33
N ASP A 127 12.96 9.62 -4.92
CA ASP A 127 12.94 8.18 -5.13
C ASP A 127 11.93 7.50 -4.20
N TRP A 128 11.03 6.71 -4.79
CA TRP A 128 10.03 5.96 -4.04
C TRP A 128 10.62 4.66 -3.54
N VAL A 129 10.34 4.36 -2.27
CA VAL A 129 10.87 3.17 -1.63
C VAL A 129 10.07 1.94 -2.07
N VAL A 130 10.76 1.05 -2.77
CA VAL A 130 10.29 -0.30 -3.08
C VAL A 130 11.26 -1.28 -2.45
N TYR A 131 10.75 -2.24 -1.71
CA TYR A 131 11.55 -3.25 -1.04
C TYR A 131 11.10 -4.65 -1.47
N ALA A 132 12.01 -5.42 -2.05
CA ALA A 132 11.79 -6.82 -2.38
C ALA A 132 12.44 -7.71 -1.30
N LYS A 133 11.65 -8.61 -0.74
CA LYS A 133 12.14 -9.63 0.21
C LYS A 133 12.54 -10.89 -0.54
N PRO A 134 13.47 -11.67 0.04
CA PRO A 134 13.73 -13.03 -0.44
C PRO A 134 12.44 -13.86 -0.51
N PRO A 135 12.42 -14.91 -1.35
CA PRO A 135 11.28 -15.83 -1.41
C PRO A 135 10.95 -16.44 -0.05
N PHE A 136 9.68 -16.73 0.16
CA PHE A 136 9.24 -17.50 1.32
C PHE A 136 9.69 -18.96 1.19
N ALA A 137 10.02 -19.58 2.33
CA ALA A 137 10.44 -21.00 2.35
C ALA A 137 9.26 -21.99 2.18
N GLY A 138 8.01 -21.50 2.20
CA GLY A 138 6.84 -22.36 2.01
C GLY A 138 5.51 -21.63 2.19
N PRO A 139 4.40 -22.31 1.93
CA PRO A 139 3.06 -21.74 1.92
C PRO A 139 2.64 -21.19 3.28
N GLN A 140 3.04 -21.83 4.39
CA GLN A 140 2.70 -21.35 5.73
C GLN A 140 3.24 -19.96 5.98
N GLN A 141 4.48 -19.66 5.59
CA GLN A 141 5.06 -18.33 5.74
C GLN A 141 4.34 -17.27 4.90
N VAL A 142 3.81 -17.66 3.72
CA VAL A 142 2.98 -16.77 2.90
C VAL A 142 1.67 -16.45 3.63
N LEU A 143 1.01 -17.46 4.20
CA LEU A 143 -0.24 -17.28 4.95
C LEU A 143 -0.02 -16.38 6.19
N ASP A 144 1.03 -16.63 6.94
CA ASP A 144 1.40 -15.82 8.11
C ASP A 144 1.75 -14.38 7.73
N TYR A 145 2.38 -14.19 6.57
CA TYR A 145 2.70 -12.86 6.05
C TYR A 145 1.43 -12.12 5.65
N VAL A 146 0.58 -12.72 4.83
CA VAL A 146 -0.67 -12.12 4.36
C VAL A 146 -1.61 -11.86 5.54
N GLY A 147 -1.75 -12.81 6.45
CA GLY A 147 -2.57 -12.70 7.65
C GLY A 147 -2.26 -11.46 8.49
N ARG A 148 -0.98 -11.11 8.62
CA ARG A 148 -0.56 -9.90 9.36
C ARG A 148 -1.05 -8.58 8.74
N TYR A 149 -1.32 -8.55 7.45
CA TYR A 149 -1.71 -7.34 6.72
C TYR A 149 -3.18 -7.32 6.29
N THR A 150 -3.86 -8.47 6.33
CA THR A 150 -5.30 -8.55 6.04
C THR A 150 -6.17 -8.18 7.23
N HIS A 151 -5.66 -8.33 8.45
CA HIS A 151 -6.32 -7.82 9.64
C HIS A 151 -6.28 -6.29 9.64
N ARG A 152 -7.43 -5.68 9.32
CA ARG A 152 -7.59 -4.22 9.21
C ARG A 152 -7.68 -3.49 10.55
N VAL A 153 -7.13 -4.07 11.61
CA VAL A 153 -7.13 -3.46 12.94
C VAL A 153 -5.94 -2.50 13.03
N ALA A 154 -6.22 -1.22 13.21
CA ALA A 154 -5.19 -0.18 13.35
C ALA A 154 -4.30 -0.44 14.57
N ILE A 155 -4.89 -0.96 15.64
CA ILE A 155 -4.22 -1.35 16.88
C ILE A 155 -4.88 -2.60 17.46
N SER A 156 -4.08 -3.56 17.92
CA SER A 156 -4.59 -4.75 18.59
C SER A 156 -4.80 -4.50 20.09
N ASN A 157 -5.79 -5.15 20.68
CA ASN A 157 -6.18 -4.94 22.08
C ASN A 157 -5.00 -5.11 23.08
N HIS A 158 -4.08 -6.05 22.82
CA HIS A 158 -2.91 -6.25 23.70
C HIS A 158 -1.92 -5.08 23.69
N ARG A 159 -2.03 -4.15 22.76
CA ARG A 159 -1.24 -2.93 22.74
C ARG A 159 -1.86 -1.79 23.54
N LEU A 160 -3.16 -1.84 23.79
CA LEU A 160 -3.84 -0.89 24.66
C LEU A 160 -3.42 -1.14 26.11
N LEU A 161 -3.02 -0.07 26.80
CA LEU A 161 -2.58 -0.13 28.20
C LEU A 161 -3.62 0.44 29.14
N ALA A 162 -4.21 1.58 28.77
CA ALA A 162 -5.22 2.25 29.57
C ALA A 162 -6.07 3.18 28.68
N ILE A 163 -7.31 3.35 29.09
CA ILE A 163 -8.21 4.38 28.57
C ILE A 163 -8.76 5.07 29.81
N ASP A 164 -8.31 6.27 30.08
CA ASP A 164 -8.65 7.03 31.27
C ASP A 164 -8.63 8.54 31.01
N ALA A 165 -9.52 9.27 31.69
CA ALA A 165 -9.59 10.73 31.62
C ALA A 165 -9.57 11.31 30.20
N GLY A 166 -10.21 10.66 29.23
CA GLY A 166 -10.22 11.12 27.83
C GLY A 166 -8.89 10.90 27.10
N GLN A 167 -8.00 10.10 27.65
CA GLN A 167 -6.72 9.72 27.04
C GLN A 167 -6.64 8.23 26.78
N VAL A 168 -5.98 7.85 25.68
CA VAL A 168 -5.69 6.47 25.32
C VAL A 168 -4.18 6.25 25.32
N ARG A 169 -3.73 5.33 26.17
CA ARG A 169 -2.32 4.96 26.28
C ARG A 169 -2.09 3.59 25.66
N PHE A 170 -1.10 3.48 24.78
CA PHE A 170 -0.81 2.23 24.09
C PHE A 170 0.68 2.04 23.80
N ARG A 171 1.07 0.79 23.57
CA ARG A 171 2.42 0.41 23.16
C ARG A 171 2.60 0.54 21.66
N TRP A 172 3.77 1.03 21.26
CA TRP A 172 4.18 1.02 19.87
C TRP A 172 5.64 0.59 19.74
N LYS A 173 6.00 0.06 18.59
CA LYS A 173 7.35 -0.41 18.31
C LYS A 173 8.09 0.61 17.46
N ASP A 174 9.19 1.14 18.00
CA ASP A 174 10.05 2.08 17.28
C ASP A 174 11.10 1.31 16.49
N TYR A 175 10.86 1.18 15.18
CA TYR A 175 11.77 0.48 14.28
C TYR A 175 13.08 1.24 14.01
N ARG A 176 13.13 2.54 14.28
CA ARG A 176 14.35 3.35 14.15
C ARG A 176 15.26 3.21 15.34
N ALA A 177 14.72 2.90 16.51
CA ALA A 177 15.44 2.66 17.76
C ALA A 177 15.51 1.15 18.05
N ASP A 178 16.06 0.39 17.13
CA ASP A 178 16.30 -1.06 17.25
C ASP A 178 15.10 -1.85 17.81
N HIS A 179 13.94 -1.59 17.24
CA HIS A 179 12.70 -2.29 17.61
C HIS A 179 12.24 -2.10 19.06
N GLN A 180 12.69 -1.06 19.76
CA GLN A 180 12.31 -0.79 21.15
C GLN A 180 10.80 -0.59 21.29
N GLN A 181 10.23 -1.18 22.34
CA GLN A 181 8.86 -0.91 22.75
C GLN A 181 8.80 0.42 23.50
N LYS A 182 7.96 1.32 23.01
CA LYS A 182 7.68 2.62 23.61
C LYS A 182 6.19 2.76 23.90
N THR A 183 5.84 3.63 24.81
CA THR A 183 4.46 3.98 25.13
C THR A 183 4.14 5.34 24.53
N MET A 184 2.92 5.48 24.01
CA MET A 184 2.36 6.73 23.50
C MET A 184 1.00 6.97 24.16
N THR A 185 0.73 8.23 24.46
CA THR A 185 -0.57 8.69 24.93
C THR A 185 -1.12 9.68 23.95
N LEU A 186 -2.37 9.49 23.53
CA LEU A 186 -3.12 10.37 22.66
C LEU A 186 -4.42 10.77 23.33
N ALA A 187 -4.94 11.96 23.04
CA ALA A 187 -6.31 12.29 23.38
C ALA A 187 -7.29 11.32 22.68
N ALA A 188 -8.38 10.95 23.34
CA ALA A 188 -9.37 10.05 22.75
C ALA A 188 -9.89 10.58 21.42
N GLU A 189 -10.06 11.89 21.28
CA GLU A 189 -10.45 12.56 20.06
C GLU A 189 -9.42 12.43 18.93
N GLU A 190 -8.14 12.32 19.26
CA GLU A 190 -7.06 12.08 18.29
C GLU A 190 -6.93 10.60 17.94
N PHE A 191 -7.20 9.72 18.90
CA PHE A 191 -7.16 8.27 18.73
C PHE A 191 -8.33 7.76 17.88
N ILE A 192 -9.57 8.16 18.18
CA ILE A 192 -10.79 7.72 17.48
C ILE A 192 -10.81 8.11 16.00
N PRO A 193 -10.45 9.33 15.56
CA PRO A 193 -10.33 9.64 14.13
C PRO A 193 -9.25 8.83 13.43
N GLY A 194 -8.23 8.38 14.16
CA GLY A 194 -7.26 7.41 13.66
C GLY A 194 -7.93 6.13 13.20
N GLU A 195 -8.87 5.60 13.96
CA GLU A 195 -9.67 4.41 13.62
C GLU A 195 -10.83 4.72 12.66
N SER A 196 -11.56 5.80 12.87
CA SER A 196 -12.74 6.19 12.07
C SER A 196 -12.39 6.56 10.64
N ARG A 197 -11.18 7.05 10.38
CA ARG A 197 -10.69 7.33 9.02
C ARG A 197 -10.56 6.08 8.14
N VAL A 198 -10.66 4.88 8.72
CA VAL A 198 -10.78 3.62 7.97
C VAL A 198 -12.17 3.46 7.34
N HIS A 199 -13.21 4.06 7.96
CA HIS A 199 -14.60 3.91 7.52
C HIS A 199 -15.12 5.02 6.62
N TYR A 200 -14.44 6.17 6.53
CA TYR A 200 -14.91 7.35 5.80
C TYR A 200 -14.21 7.65 4.47
N ALA A 201 -13.43 6.73 3.93
CA ALA A 201 -13.05 6.77 2.51
C ALA A 201 -14.18 6.26 1.60
N GLY A 202 -15.42 6.38 2.05
CA GLY A 202 -16.64 5.89 1.36
C GLY A 202 -17.87 6.75 1.67
N ARG A 203 -17.75 8.07 1.64
CA ARG A 203 -18.88 8.99 1.43
C ARG A 203 -18.49 10.04 0.42
#